data_7877e09ef36979f4cc10aefd905397e3
#
_entry.id   7877e09ef36979f4cc10aefd905397e3
#
_cell.length_a   1.000
_cell.length_b   1.000
_cell.length_c   1.000
_cell.angle_alpha   90.00
_cell.angle_beta   90.00
_cell.angle_gamma   90.00
#
_symmetry.space_group_name_H-M   'P 1'
#
loop_
_entity.id
_entity.type
_entity.pdbx_description
1 polymer ?
#
loop_
_entity_poly.entity_id
_entity_poly.type
_entity_poly.pdbx_seq_one_letter_code
_entity_poly.pdbx_strand_id
1 'polypeptide(L)'
;LIDTVMKIEKYLKEVRIFLLKRKLFRLFLWSIILVSTSLFIMIQLESIFYFHPKIKSLFLAFLCTGLVFEGTFGLIYFWKAKQDKISYYKLDVIASSLGKRVFQKKDDLILNALQLENSTVDNESTVLANSYIEEINQRLKSVSLNDYFKKDKLNQIKSTLLIVWTGI
;
A
#
# COMPACT_ATOMS: atom_id res chain seq x y z
N LEU A 1 -3.52 33.86 4.33
CA LEU A 1 -2.27 33.51 3.61
C LEU A 1 -1.46 32.40 4.29
N ILE A 2 -1.93 31.83 5.41
CA ILE A 2 -1.19 30.81 6.21
C ILE A 2 -1.61 29.37 5.86
N ASP A 3 -2.63 29.17 5.02
CA ASP A 3 -3.23 27.85 4.78
C ASP A 3 -2.71 27.08 3.57
N THR A 4 -1.65 27.57 2.91
CA THR A 4 -1.18 26.98 1.63
C THR A 4 0.11 26.18 1.73
N VAL A 5 0.77 26.16 2.87
CA VAL A 5 1.95 25.31 3.07
C VAL A 5 1.46 23.90 3.42
N MET A 6 1.45 23.03 2.43
CA MET A 6 1.16 21.63 2.65
C MET A 6 2.27 21.07 3.54
N LYS A 7 1.97 20.78 4.81
CA LYS A 7 2.95 20.22 5.74
C LYS A 7 3.49 18.93 5.17
N ILE A 8 4.81 18.77 5.17
CA ILE A 8 5.50 17.56 4.66
C ILE A 8 4.94 16.32 5.36
N GLU A 9 4.67 16.42 6.65
CA GLU A 9 4.02 15.37 7.43
C GLU A 9 2.67 14.93 6.83
N LYS A 10 1.83 15.88 6.42
CA LYS A 10 0.53 15.59 5.78
C LYS A 10 0.71 14.83 4.48
N TYR A 11 1.64 15.29 3.63
CA TYR A 11 1.96 14.62 2.37
C TYR A 11 2.46 13.19 2.59
N LEU A 12 3.36 12.97 3.54
CA LEU A 12 3.87 11.63 3.87
C LEU A 12 2.77 10.72 4.42
N LYS A 13 1.80 11.24 5.18
CA LYS A 13 0.60 10.50 5.60
C LYS A 13 -0.26 10.08 4.40
N GLU A 14 -0.42 10.93 3.41
CA GLU A 14 -1.13 10.61 2.16
C GLU A 14 -0.40 9.53 1.37
N VAL A 15 0.93 9.65 1.23
CA VAL A 15 1.78 8.60 0.61
C VAL A 15 1.63 7.27 1.34
N ARG A 16 1.64 7.27 2.66
CA ARG A 16 1.42 6.08 3.49
C ARG A 16 0.09 5.41 3.17
N ILE A 17 -1.00 6.18 3.15
CA ILE A 17 -2.33 5.67 2.83
C ILE A 17 -2.36 5.10 1.40
N PHE A 18 -1.73 5.76 0.45
CA PHE A 18 -1.62 5.29 -0.92
C PHE A 18 -0.90 3.93 -1.00
N LEU A 19 0.25 3.78 -0.34
CA LEU A 19 1.01 2.53 -0.29
C LEU A 19 0.21 1.40 0.38
N LEU A 20 -0.51 1.71 1.46
CA LEU A 20 -1.37 0.76 2.16
C LEU A 20 -2.53 0.30 1.29
N LYS A 21 -3.27 1.22 0.65
CA LYS A 21 -4.36 0.88 -0.27
C LYS A 21 -3.87 -0.03 -1.39
N ARG A 22 -2.70 0.28 -1.95
CA ARG A 22 -2.09 -0.52 -3.02
C ARG A 22 -1.71 -1.93 -2.56
N LYS A 23 -1.18 -2.07 -1.35
CA LYS A 23 -0.87 -3.37 -0.76
C LYS A 23 -2.13 -4.19 -0.50
N LEU A 24 -3.17 -3.58 0.07
CA LEU A 24 -4.46 -4.24 0.29
C LEU A 24 -5.11 -4.67 -1.03
N PHE A 25 -5.09 -3.79 -2.04
CA PHE A 25 -5.61 -4.14 -3.35
C PHE A 25 -4.87 -5.34 -3.97
N ARG A 26 -3.55 -5.41 -3.80
CA ARG A 26 -2.76 -6.57 -4.23
C ARG A 26 -3.14 -7.85 -3.50
N LEU A 27 -3.33 -7.79 -2.18
CA LEU A 27 -3.79 -8.93 -1.39
C LEU A 27 -5.17 -9.39 -1.88
N PHE A 28 -6.09 -8.47 -2.09
CA PHE A 28 -7.41 -8.77 -2.64
C PHE A 28 -7.35 -9.47 -4.01
N LEU A 29 -6.47 -9.03 -4.92
CA LEU A 29 -6.28 -9.71 -6.21
C LEU A 29 -5.75 -11.13 -6.04
N TRP A 30 -4.81 -11.36 -5.12
CA TRP A 30 -4.30 -12.69 -4.82
C TRP A 30 -5.38 -13.61 -4.23
N SER A 31 -6.25 -13.06 -3.38
CA SER A 31 -7.40 -13.75 -2.83
C SER A 31 -8.35 -14.23 -3.93
N ILE A 32 -8.68 -13.37 -4.89
CA ILE A 32 -9.52 -13.74 -6.04
C ILE A 32 -8.88 -14.89 -6.83
N ILE A 33 -7.58 -14.84 -7.11
CA ILE A 33 -6.87 -15.90 -7.83
C ILE A 33 -6.97 -17.21 -7.06
N LEU A 34 -6.72 -17.19 -5.76
CA LEU A 34 -6.75 -18.37 -4.89
C LEU A 34 -8.15 -19.00 -4.86
N VAL A 35 -9.19 -18.19 -4.67
CA VAL A 35 -10.58 -18.66 -4.66
C VAL A 35 -10.97 -19.24 -6.01
N SER A 36 -10.67 -18.55 -7.12
CA SER A 36 -10.99 -19.04 -8.47
C SER A 36 -10.30 -20.36 -8.77
N THR A 37 -9.02 -20.47 -8.43
CA THR A 37 -8.25 -21.69 -8.63
C THR A 37 -8.79 -22.85 -7.78
N SER A 38 -9.16 -22.59 -6.52
CA SER A 38 -9.75 -23.58 -5.62
C SER A 38 -11.10 -24.10 -6.12
N LEU A 39 -11.95 -23.20 -6.61
CA LEU A 39 -13.24 -23.58 -7.20
C LEU A 39 -13.06 -24.40 -8.47
N PHE A 40 -12.12 -24.01 -9.33
CA PHE A 40 -11.81 -24.76 -10.55
C PHE A 40 -11.36 -26.18 -10.24
N ILE A 41 -10.40 -26.34 -9.29
CA ILE A 41 -9.93 -27.66 -8.85
C ILE A 41 -11.10 -28.48 -8.30
N MET A 42 -11.97 -27.89 -7.50
CA MET A 42 -13.13 -28.58 -6.91
C MET A 42 -14.10 -29.08 -8.01
N ILE A 43 -14.35 -28.27 -9.04
CA ILE A 43 -15.21 -28.68 -10.17
C ILE A 43 -14.59 -29.86 -10.92
N GLN A 44 -13.27 -29.83 -11.18
CA GLN A 44 -12.59 -30.94 -11.85
C GLN A 44 -12.62 -32.23 -11.02
N LEU A 45 -12.37 -32.12 -9.71
CA LEU A 45 -12.43 -33.27 -8.81
C LEU A 45 -13.88 -33.83 -8.71
N GLU A 46 -14.87 -32.94 -8.68
CA GLU A 46 -16.28 -33.38 -8.69
C GLU A 46 -16.64 -34.19 -9.93
N SER A 47 -16.15 -33.79 -11.09
CA SER A 47 -16.38 -34.50 -12.36
C SER A 47 -15.87 -35.95 -12.30
N ILE A 48 -14.84 -36.24 -11.48
CA ILE A 48 -14.23 -37.57 -11.35
C ILE A 48 -14.85 -38.35 -10.20
N PHE A 49 -15.03 -37.71 -9.02
CA PHE A 49 -15.36 -38.40 -7.77
C PHE A 49 -16.83 -38.29 -7.36
N TYR A 50 -17.66 -37.50 -8.05
CA TYR A 50 -19.09 -37.31 -7.76
C TYR A 50 -19.35 -37.02 -6.27
N PHE A 51 -18.72 -35.97 -5.72
CA PHE A 51 -18.79 -35.64 -4.30
C PHE A 51 -20.20 -35.49 -3.76
N HIS A 52 -20.47 -36.05 -2.60
CA HIS A 52 -21.73 -35.89 -1.88
C HIS A 52 -21.97 -34.39 -1.54
N PRO A 53 -23.24 -33.90 -1.58
CA PRO A 53 -23.57 -32.49 -1.31
C PRO A 53 -23.00 -31.92 0.00
N LYS A 54 -22.87 -32.75 1.04
CA LYS A 54 -22.25 -32.36 2.34
C LYS A 54 -20.78 -31.95 2.18
N ILE A 55 -20.01 -32.61 1.33
CA ILE A 55 -18.60 -32.30 1.10
C ILE A 55 -18.48 -30.95 0.38
N LYS A 56 -19.36 -30.70 -0.60
CA LYS A 56 -19.42 -29.43 -1.32
C LYS A 56 -19.73 -28.26 -0.39
N SER A 57 -20.74 -28.43 0.48
CA SER A 57 -21.12 -27.46 1.48
C SER A 57 -19.99 -27.17 2.48
N LEU A 58 -19.29 -28.21 2.94
CA LEU A 58 -18.14 -28.07 3.85
C LEU A 58 -17.00 -27.27 3.18
N PHE A 59 -16.69 -27.59 1.92
CA PHE A 59 -15.67 -26.87 1.15
C PHE A 59 -16.02 -25.40 0.96
N LEU A 60 -17.27 -25.11 0.62
CA LEU A 60 -17.75 -23.73 0.47
C LEU A 60 -17.68 -22.97 1.79
N ALA A 61 -18.08 -23.60 2.90
CA ALA A 61 -17.99 -23.01 4.23
C ALA A 61 -16.54 -22.70 4.61
N PHE A 62 -15.60 -23.59 4.28
CA PHE A 62 -14.17 -23.37 4.51
C PHE A 62 -13.63 -22.18 3.70
N LEU A 63 -14.00 -22.05 2.43
CA LEU A 63 -13.62 -20.90 1.60
C LEU A 63 -14.19 -19.59 2.15
N CYS A 64 -15.47 -19.57 2.52
CA CYS A 64 -16.09 -18.37 3.11
C CYS A 64 -15.40 -17.96 4.42
N THR A 65 -15.11 -18.92 5.29
CA THR A 65 -14.40 -18.67 6.56
C THR A 65 -13.00 -18.12 6.30
N GLY A 66 -12.27 -18.66 5.33
CA GLY A 66 -10.95 -18.16 4.91
C GLY A 66 -11.00 -16.71 4.43
N LEU A 67 -11.99 -16.36 3.61
CA LEU A 67 -12.17 -14.98 3.11
C LEU A 67 -12.49 -14.00 4.25
N VAL A 68 -13.34 -14.39 5.20
CA VAL A 68 -13.65 -13.56 6.37
C VAL A 68 -12.40 -13.34 7.22
N PHE A 69 -11.61 -14.40 7.43
CA PHE A 69 -10.35 -14.31 8.19
C PHE A 69 -9.34 -13.40 7.50
N GLU A 70 -9.17 -13.53 6.19
CA GLU A 70 -8.28 -12.66 5.39
C GLU A 70 -8.73 -11.19 5.46
N GLY A 71 -10.02 -10.93 5.31
CA GLY A 71 -10.58 -9.58 5.41
C GLY A 71 -10.33 -8.94 6.77
N THR A 72 -10.59 -9.67 7.86
CA THR A 72 -10.35 -9.19 9.23
C THR A 72 -8.87 -8.92 9.49
N PHE A 73 -7.99 -9.83 9.04
CA PHE A 73 -6.54 -9.64 9.16
C PHE A 73 -6.05 -8.43 8.36
N GLY A 74 -6.57 -8.22 7.15
CA GLY A 74 -6.29 -7.06 6.31
C GLY A 74 -6.68 -5.74 6.99
N LEU A 75 -7.85 -5.69 7.64
CA LEU A 75 -8.32 -4.52 8.39
C LEU A 75 -7.44 -4.22 9.60
N ILE A 76 -7.09 -5.25 10.39
CA ILE A 76 -6.20 -5.11 11.55
C ILE A 76 -4.82 -4.61 11.11
N TYR A 77 -4.30 -5.17 10.02
CA TYR A 77 -3.02 -4.76 9.45
C TYR A 77 -3.06 -3.29 9.01
N PHE A 78 -4.11 -2.88 8.31
CA PHE A 78 -4.32 -1.49 7.88
C PHE A 78 -4.34 -0.53 9.09
N TRP A 79 -5.07 -0.89 10.14
CA TRP A 79 -5.18 -0.07 11.32
C TRP A 79 -3.85 0.06 12.08
N LYS A 80 -3.13 -1.05 12.27
CA LYS A 80 -1.78 -1.04 12.87
C LYS A 80 -0.78 -0.22 12.05
N ALA A 81 -0.85 -0.30 10.73
CA ALA A 81 0.03 0.47 9.84
C ALA A 81 -0.28 1.98 9.90
N LYS A 82 -1.55 2.36 10.06
CA LYS A 82 -1.95 3.76 10.25
C LYS A 82 -1.46 4.35 11.57
N GLN A 83 -1.30 3.52 12.61
CA GLN A 83 -0.84 3.92 13.95
C GLN A 83 0.70 3.90 14.12
N ASP A 84 1.49 3.89 13.05
CA ASP A 84 2.96 3.81 13.06
C ASP A 84 3.54 2.56 13.79
N LYS A 85 2.70 1.56 14.08
CA LYS A 85 3.13 0.32 14.75
C LYS A 85 3.90 -0.64 13.84
N ILE A 86 3.87 -0.42 12.51
CA ILE A 86 4.59 -1.22 11.54
C ILE A 86 5.79 -0.41 11.04
N SER A 87 7.00 -0.91 11.30
CA SER A 87 8.25 -0.22 10.99
C SER A 87 8.34 0.26 9.53
N TYR A 88 7.88 -0.54 8.57
CA TYR A 88 7.91 -0.22 7.14
C TYR A 88 7.06 1.02 6.77
N TYR A 89 6.03 1.36 7.55
CA TYR A 89 5.11 2.48 7.31
C TYR A 89 5.35 3.68 8.22
N LYS A 90 6.46 3.69 8.99
CA LYS A 90 6.88 4.88 9.73
C LYS A 90 7.19 6.01 8.75
N LEU A 91 6.85 7.24 9.13
CA LEU A 91 7.02 8.42 8.26
C LEU A 91 8.48 8.61 7.85
N ASP A 92 9.43 8.36 8.75
CA ASP A 92 10.87 8.47 8.47
C ASP A 92 11.32 7.50 7.38
N VAL A 93 10.83 6.24 7.42
CA VAL A 93 11.16 5.22 6.43
C VAL A 93 10.54 5.56 5.07
N ILE A 94 9.31 6.09 5.06
CA ILE A 94 8.66 6.56 3.84
C ILE A 94 9.39 7.77 3.28
N ALA A 95 9.78 8.73 4.12
CA ALA A 95 10.53 9.93 3.71
C ALA A 95 11.86 9.55 3.03
N SER A 96 12.66 8.68 3.66
CA SER A 96 13.91 8.19 3.10
C SER A 96 13.69 7.42 1.78
N SER A 97 12.71 6.49 1.74
CA SER A 97 12.39 5.73 0.54
C SER A 97 11.92 6.61 -0.62
N LEU A 98 11.12 7.63 -0.33
CA LEU A 98 10.66 8.60 -1.32
C LEU A 98 11.80 9.50 -1.79
N GLY A 99 12.66 9.95 -0.87
CA GLY A 99 13.85 10.74 -1.16
C GLY A 99 14.76 10.04 -2.18
N LYS A 100 15.06 8.77 -1.96
CA LYS A 100 15.84 7.94 -2.90
C LYS A 100 15.25 7.89 -4.31
N ARG A 101 13.93 7.83 -4.40
CA ARG A 101 13.23 7.70 -5.68
C ARG A 101 13.06 9.02 -6.42
N VAL A 102 12.82 10.11 -5.69
CA VAL A 102 12.55 11.44 -6.25
C VAL A 102 13.84 12.20 -6.56
N PHE A 103 14.82 12.16 -5.66
CA PHE A 103 16.02 13.00 -5.73
C PHE A 103 17.29 12.24 -6.15
N GLN A 104 17.16 10.98 -6.58
CA GLN A 104 18.18 10.09 -7.21
C GLN A 104 19.55 9.96 -6.51
N LYS A 105 20.00 10.93 -5.70
CA LYS A 105 21.32 10.93 -5.01
C LYS A 105 21.32 11.54 -3.60
N LYS A 106 20.20 12.11 -3.14
CA LYS A 106 20.13 12.78 -1.84
C LYS A 106 19.00 12.18 -1.03
N ASP A 107 19.30 11.06 -0.39
CA ASP A 107 18.33 10.22 0.31
C ASP A 107 17.65 10.96 1.48
N ASP A 108 18.31 11.94 2.07
CA ASP A 108 17.91 12.53 3.35
C ASP A 108 17.16 13.86 3.23
N LEU A 109 16.97 14.41 2.00
CA LEU A 109 16.34 15.73 1.84
C LEU A 109 14.94 15.81 2.44
N ILE A 110 14.10 14.80 2.17
CA ILE A 110 12.72 14.78 2.68
C ILE A 110 12.73 14.47 4.18
N LEU A 111 13.63 13.59 4.64
CA LEU A 111 13.80 13.27 6.05
C LEU A 111 14.24 14.50 6.84
N ASN A 112 15.27 15.21 6.35
CA ASN A 112 15.76 16.43 6.98
C ASN A 112 14.69 17.52 7.01
N ALA A 113 13.91 17.66 5.92
CA ALA A 113 12.80 18.61 5.88
C ALA A 113 11.69 18.24 6.89
N LEU A 114 11.39 16.96 7.06
CA LEU A 114 10.45 16.47 8.09
C LEU A 114 10.97 16.75 9.51
N GLN A 115 12.27 16.52 9.75
CA GLN A 115 12.90 16.80 11.05
C GLN A 115 12.90 18.30 11.36
N LEU A 116 13.21 19.14 10.36
CA LEU A 116 13.14 20.60 10.51
C LEU A 116 11.70 21.05 10.78
N GLU A 117 10.70 20.52 10.08
CA GLU A 117 9.29 20.85 10.33
C GLU A 117 8.90 20.55 11.78
N ASN A 118 9.38 19.44 12.34
CA ASN A 118 9.11 19.04 13.72
C ASN A 118 9.90 19.87 14.74
N SER A 119 11.10 20.36 14.40
CA SER A 119 11.97 21.13 15.30
C SER A 119 11.70 22.63 15.29
N THR A 120 11.14 23.19 14.22
CA THR A 120 10.84 24.63 14.09
C THR A 120 9.65 25.09 14.93
N VAL A 121 8.95 24.17 15.60
CA VAL A 121 7.89 24.51 16.55
C VAL A 121 8.46 25.29 17.77
N ASP A 122 9.76 25.18 18.05
CA ASP A 122 10.37 25.70 19.28
C ASP A 122 11.40 26.85 19.13
N ASN A 123 11.82 27.30 17.92
CA ASN A 123 12.92 28.27 17.80
C ASN A 123 12.81 29.32 16.65
N GLU A 124 13.36 30.52 16.91
CA GLU A 124 13.40 31.70 16.04
C GLU A 124 14.20 31.59 14.71
N SER A 125 14.88 30.49 14.42
CA SER A 125 15.63 30.30 13.14
C SER A 125 14.72 29.89 11.99
N THR A 126 13.52 30.46 11.89
CA THR A 126 12.42 29.94 11.09
C THR A 126 12.49 30.27 9.60
N VAL A 127 13.16 31.35 9.18
CA VAL A 127 13.08 31.83 7.78
C VAL A 127 13.79 30.89 6.79
N LEU A 128 15.02 30.46 7.12
CA LEU A 128 15.77 29.55 6.27
C LEU A 128 15.17 28.16 6.25
N ALA A 129 14.70 27.68 7.40
CA ALA A 129 14.05 26.39 7.51
C ALA A 129 12.73 26.37 6.69
N ASN A 130 11.93 27.42 6.78
CA ASN A 130 10.69 27.56 6.05
C ASN A 130 10.92 27.64 4.52
N SER A 131 11.93 28.38 4.06
CA SER A 131 12.26 28.41 2.62
C SER A 131 12.74 27.06 2.11
N TYR A 132 13.52 26.32 2.88
CA TYR A 132 13.93 24.96 2.53
C TYR A 132 12.73 24.00 2.47
N ILE A 133 11.85 24.04 3.47
CA ILE A 133 10.62 23.24 3.51
C ILE A 133 9.74 23.55 2.30
N GLU A 134 9.59 24.83 1.95
CA GLU A 134 8.80 25.27 0.79
C GLU A 134 9.39 24.78 -0.53
N GLU A 135 10.71 24.85 -0.70
CA GLU A 135 11.39 24.30 -1.90
C GLU A 135 11.12 22.80 -2.04
N ILE A 136 11.25 22.02 -0.96
CA ILE A 136 10.97 20.58 -0.98
C ILE A 136 9.49 20.32 -1.29
N ASN A 137 8.57 21.08 -0.72
CA ASN A 137 7.13 20.96 -0.98
C ASN A 137 6.79 21.23 -2.44
N GLN A 138 7.36 22.27 -3.06
CA GLN A 138 7.13 22.56 -4.49
C GLN A 138 7.61 21.41 -5.37
N ARG A 139 8.77 20.83 -5.07
CA ARG A 139 9.30 19.67 -5.79
C ARG A 139 8.43 18.43 -5.59
N LEU A 140 7.89 18.20 -4.39
CA LEU A 140 6.99 17.09 -4.10
C LEU A 140 5.64 17.23 -4.80
N LYS A 141 5.10 18.44 -4.92
CA LYS A 141 3.84 18.70 -5.65
C LYS A 141 3.94 18.36 -7.15
N SER A 142 5.12 18.49 -7.75
CA SER A 142 5.35 18.13 -9.14
C SER A 142 5.47 16.62 -9.39
N VAL A 143 5.52 15.82 -8.31
CA VAL A 143 5.76 14.39 -8.36
C VAL A 143 4.44 13.61 -8.39
N SER A 144 4.19 12.91 -9.48
CA SER A 144 3.10 11.95 -9.57
C SER A 144 3.47 10.65 -8.82
N LEU A 145 2.79 10.39 -7.70
CA LEU A 145 2.98 9.17 -6.91
C LEU A 145 2.82 7.90 -7.76
N ASN A 146 1.89 7.92 -8.72
CA ASN A 146 1.65 6.78 -9.59
C ASN A 146 2.87 6.45 -10.46
N ASP A 147 3.62 7.42 -10.95
CA ASP A 147 4.75 7.18 -11.85
C ASP A 147 5.94 6.58 -11.10
N TYR A 148 6.17 7.00 -9.85
CA TYR A 148 7.24 6.45 -9.02
C TYR A 148 6.97 5.04 -8.51
N PHE A 149 5.71 4.69 -8.33
CA PHE A 149 5.32 3.37 -7.85
C PHE A 149 4.79 2.44 -8.95
N LYS A 150 4.83 2.85 -10.22
CA LYS A 150 4.33 2.09 -11.39
C LYS A 150 5.06 0.77 -11.64
N LYS A 151 6.35 0.67 -11.26
CA LYS A 151 7.20 -0.53 -11.46
C LYS A 151 6.86 -1.71 -10.54
N ASP A 152 5.88 -1.59 -9.66
CA ASP A 152 5.50 -2.71 -8.81
C ASP A 152 4.70 -3.77 -9.58
N LYS A 153 4.87 -5.02 -9.15
CA LYS A 153 4.31 -6.27 -9.69
C LYS A 153 2.78 -6.33 -9.89
N LEU A 154 2.06 -5.21 -9.83
CA LEU A 154 0.60 -5.17 -9.98
C LEU A 154 0.16 -5.62 -11.38
N ASN A 155 0.92 -5.23 -12.41
CA ASN A 155 0.63 -5.63 -13.79
C ASN A 155 0.86 -7.12 -14.00
N GLN A 156 1.85 -7.73 -13.33
CA GLN A 156 2.08 -9.17 -13.38
C GLN A 156 0.92 -9.95 -12.77
N ILE A 157 0.38 -9.48 -11.63
CA ILE A 157 -0.77 -10.13 -10.97
C ILE A 157 -2.03 -10.04 -11.85
N LYS A 158 -2.26 -8.89 -12.50
CA LYS A 158 -3.39 -8.74 -13.44
C LYS A 158 -3.26 -9.68 -14.64
N SER A 159 -2.06 -9.83 -15.19
CA SER A 159 -1.83 -10.77 -16.30
C SER A 159 -2.02 -12.24 -15.87
N THR A 160 -1.56 -12.62 -14.67
CA THR A 160 -1.80 -13.95 -14.12
C THR A 160 -3.28 -14.23 -13.93
N LEU A 161 -4.05 -13.23 -13.43
CA LEU A 161 -5.49 -13.34 -13.26
C LEU A 161 -6.20 -13.53 -14.61
N LEU A 162 -5.79 -12.78 -15.63
CA LEU A 162 -6.30 -12.97 -17.00
C LEU A 162 -6.02 -14.38 -17.53
N ILE A 163 -4.80 -14.90 -17.34
CA ILE A 163 -4.42 -16.25 -17.78
C ILE A 163 -5.26 -17.32 -17.07
N VAL A 164 -5.48 -17.18 -15.75
CA VAL A 164 -6.32 -18.12 -14.99
C VAL A 164 -7.77 -18.10 -15.48
N TRP A 165 -8.28 -16.93 -15.90
CA TRP A 165 -9.65 -16.81 -16.40
C TRP A 165 -9.84 -17.18 -17.88
N THR A 166 -8.81 -17.02 -18.70
CA THR A 166 -8.84 -17.33 -20.14
C THR A 166 -8.31 -18.73 -20.46
N GLY A 167 -7.58 -19.36 -19.54
CA GLY A 167 -7.10 -20.74 -19.67
C GLY A 167 -8.15 -21.80 -19.33
N ILE A 168 -9.40 -21.36 -19.16
CA ILE A 168 -10.61 -22.14 -19.10
C ILE A 168 -11.30 -22.06 -20.46
#